data_ed659ea12bed992e7814cd1a8019e0d3
#
_entry.id   ed659ea12bed992e7814cd1a8019e0d3
#
_cell.length_a   1.000
_cell.length_b   1.000
_cell.length_c   1.000
_cell.angle_alpha   90.00
_cell.angle_beta   90.00
_cell.angle_gamma   90.00
#
_symmetry.space_group_name_H-M   'P 1'
#
loop_
_entity.id
_entity.type
_entity.pdbx_description
1 polymer ?
#
loop_
_entity_poly.entity_id
_entity_poly.type
_entity_poly.pdbx_seq_one_letter_code
_entity_poly.pdbx_strand_id
1 'polypeptide(L)'
;MKSQEFYLAACANTPQGGIYRYVMDQGRPRQLGFNQLNSANYLAYSPDRKFLYSTCAIGDNGGVAAFKINDDNSLTFLNSMDAKGLSSCFLCTDPSGKFLFTANYRSGSVTEFALENGAIKALTQVIQHEGHGPNEKRQEGPHTHFTQMAPDGKYLCVVDLGIDAVKCYPVDPTRGIVSSGVKTFTDVPAGSGPRHLIFDRSGKIAYLANELGNTVVSMRYADGVF
;
A
#
# COMPACT_ATOMS: atom_id res chain seq x y z
N MET A 1 -28.45 -16.22 4.08
CA MET A 1 -27.29 -15.32 4.22
C MET A 1 -26.97 -14.77 2.85
N LYS A 2 -26.74 -13.44 2.68
CA LYS A 2 -26.28 -12.91 1.39
C LYS A 2 -24.90 -13.49 1.10
N SER A 3 -24.69 -14.03 -0.09
CA SER A 3 -23.39 -14.52 -0.54
C SER A 3 -22.40 -13.35 -0.53
N GLN A 4 -21.27 -13.51 0.18
CA GLN A 4 -20.25 -12.48 0.28
C GLN A 4 -19.20 -12.72 -0.79
N GLU A 5 -19.09 -11.80 -1.75
CA GLU A 5 -18.03 -11.81 -2.75
C GLU A 5 -16.78 -11.09 -2.24
N PHE A 6 -15.61 -11.52 -2.68
CA PHE A 6 -14.33 -10.93 -2.34
C PHE A 6 -13.29 -11.12 -3.46
N TYR A 7 -12.29 -10.25 -3.49
CA TYR A 7 -11.13 -10.39 -4.36
C TYR A 7 -9.93 -10.92 -3.57
N LEU A 8 -9.10 -11.72 -4.23
CA LEU A 8 -7.87 -12.29 -3.69
C LEU A 8 -6.73 -12.06 -4.67
N ALA A 9 -5.64 -11.46 -4.21
CA ALA A 9 -4.40 -11.31 -4.97
C ALA A 9 -3.55 -12.58 -4.84
N ALA A 10 -3.05 -13.07 -5.96
CA ALA A 10 -2.10 -14.19 -6.04
C ALA A 10 -0.76 -13.69 -6.58
N CYS A 11 0.22 -13.55 -5.67
CA CYS A 11 1.54 -13.04 -5.99
C CYS A 11 2.39 -14.13 -6.66
N ALA A 12 2.30 -14.22 -7.99
CA ALA A 12 3.12 -15.11 -8.80
C ALA A 12 3.41 -14.50 -10.17
N ASN A 13 4.57 -14.83 -10.74
CA ASN A 13 4.96 -14.48 -12.11
C ASN A 13 4.70 -15.67 -13.05
N THR A 14 3.52 -16.26 -12.94
CA THR A 14 3.04 -17.40 -13.72
C THR A 14 1.65 -17.09 -14.26
N PRO A 15 1.10 -17.89 -15.18
CA PRO A 15 -0.27 -17.72 -15.65
C PRO A 15 -1.35 -17.75 -14.55
N GLN A 16 -1.02 -18.25 -13.34
CA GLN A 16 -1.91 -18.27 -12.19
C GLN A 16 -1.78 -17.00 -11.31
N GLY A 17 -0.78 -16.15 -11.55
CA GLY A 17 -0.65 -14.86 -10.86
C GLY A 17 -1.73 -13.88 -11.30
N GLY A 18 -2.38 -13.20 -10.35
CA GLY A 18 -3.42 -12.25 -10.68
C GLY A 18 -4.44 -12.00 -9.58
N ILE A 19 -5.58 -11.48 -9.97
CA ILE A 19 -6.69 -11.16 -9.09
C ILE A 19 -7.83 -12.14 -9.36
N TYR A 20 -8.16 -12.91 -8.35
CA TYR A 20 -9.29 -13.84 -8.35
C TYR A 20 -10.51 -13.19 -7.72
N ARG A 21 -11.69 -13.42 -8.28
CA ARG A 21 -12.97 -13.10 -7.66
C ARG A 21 -13.63 -14.38 -7.16
N TYR A 22 -14.01 -14.40 -5.89
CA TYR A 22 -14.66 -15.52 -5.23
C TYR A 22 -15.97 -15.10 -4.57
N VAL A 23 -16.83 -16.10 -4.36
CA VAL A 23 -18.00 -16.00 -3.48
C VAL A 23 -17.93 -17.10 -2.42
N MET A 24 -18.35 -16.78 -1.19
CA MET A 24 -18.57 -17.83 -0.19
C MET A 24 -19.94 -18.48 -0.44
N ASP A 25 -19.93 -19.74 -0.83
CA ASP A 25 -21.11 -20.56 -1.09
C ASP A 25 -21.12 -21.77 -0.12
N GLN A 26 -22.12 -21.81 0.74
CA GLN A 26 -22.24 -22.87 1.80
C GLN A 26 -20.93 -23.08 2.59
N GLY A 27 -20.22 -22.00 2.92
CA GLY A 27 -18.95 -22.05 3.67
C GLY A 27 -17.72 -22.46 2.84
N ARG A 28 -17.84 -22.60 1.52
CA ARG A 28 -16.73 -22.89 0.61
C ARG A 28 -16.52 -21.76 -0.39
N PRO A 29 -15.26 -21.38 -0.69
CA PRO A 29 -14.98 -20.41 -1.74
C PRO A 29 -15.22 -21.01 -3.13
N ARG A 30 -16.04 -20.35 -3.94
CA ARG A 30 -16.24 -20.68 -5.35
C ARG A 30 -15.74 -19.54 -6.21
N GLN A 31 -14.86 -19.83 -7.17
CA GLN A 31 -14.32 -18.83 -8.09
C GLN A 31 -15.39 -18.36 -9.07
N LEU A 32 -15.45 -17.04 -9.24
CA LEU A 32 -16.35 -16.36 -10.20
C LEU A 32 -15.61 -15.73 -11.36
N GLY A 33 -14.35 -15.35 -11.18
CA GLY A 33 -13.56 -14.67 -12.21
C GLY A 33 -12.07 -14.65 -11.90
N PHE A 34 -11.29 -14.26 -12.91
CA PHE A 34 -9.84 -14.14 -12.82
C PHE A 34 -9.35 -13.07 -13.81
N ASN A 35 -8.45 -12.20 -13.34
CA ASN A 35 -7.71 -11.24 -14.14
C ASN A 35 -6.22 -11.51 -13.94
N GLN A 36 -5.53 -11.94 -14.97
CA GLN A 36 -4.09 -12.19 -14.90
C GLN A 36 -3.33 -10.90 -14.64
N LEU A 37 -2.41 -10.94 -13.67
CA LEU A 37 -1.54 -9.82 -13.31
C LEU A 37 -0.29 -10.35 -12.61
N ASN A 38 0.88 -10.10 -13.16
CA ASN A 38 2.13 -10.57 -12.57
C ASN A 38 2.40 -9.91 -11.21
N SER A 39 2.74 -10.73 -10.22
CA SER A 39 3.06 -10.29 -8.85
C SER A 39 1.97 -9.44 -8.18
N ALA A 40 0.69 -9.74 -8.42
CA ALA A 40 -0.40 -9.14 -7.67
C ALA A 40 -0.25 -9.51 -6.18
N ASN A 41 0.16 -8.55 -5.34
CA ASN A 41 0.48 -8.82 -3.93
C ASN A 41 -0.50 -8.14 -2.96
N TYR A 42 -0.92 -6.92 -3.26
CA TYR A 42 -1.84 -6.17 -2.42
C TYR A 42 -2.95 -5.52 -3.23
N LEU A 43 -4.13 -5.39 -2.62
CA LEU A 43 -5.32 -4.80 -3.25
C LEU A 43 -5.84 -3.64 -2.39
N ALA A 44 -6.24 -2.54 -3.02
CA ALA A 44 -6.96 -1.46 -2.38
C ALA A 44 -8.11 -0.95 -3.25
N TYR A 45 -9.23 -0.61 -2.62
CA TYR A 45 -10.33 0.06 -3.29
C TYR A 45 -10.08 1.56 -3.43
N SER A 46 -10.68 2.17 -4.47
CA SER A 46 -10.93 3.61 -4.45
C SER A 46 -11.87 3.99 -3.30
N PRO A 47 -11.86 5.24 -2.81
CA PRO A 47 -12.76 5.68 -1.73
C PRO A 47 -14.26 5.47 -2.04
N ASP A 48 -14.66 5.63 -3.31
CA ASP A 48 -16.03 5.41 -3.80
C ASP A 48 -16.34 3.94 -4.15
N ARG A 49 -15.34 3.05 -4.02
CA ARG A 49 -15.41 1.61 -4.31
C ARG A 49 -15.78 1.24 -5.75
N LYS A 50 -15.59 2.15 -6.70
CA LYS A 50 -15.82 1.88 -8.13
C LYS A 50 -14.60 1.31 -8.83
N PHE A 51 -13.42 1.43 -8.21
CA PHE A 51 -12.16 0.96 -8.77
C PHE A 51 -11.40 0.12 -7.74
N LEU A 52 -10.61 -0.81 -8.26
CA LEU A 52 -9.68 -1.64 -7.51
C LEU A 52 -8.28 -1.42 -8.05
N TYR A 53 -7.34 -1.21 -7.16
CA TYR A 53 -5.93 -1.09 -7.48
C TYR A 53 -5.15 -2.28 -6.93
N SER A 54 -4.12 -2.69 -7.65
CA SER A 54 -3.22 -3.77 -7.24
C SER A 54 -1.77 -3.36 -7.43
N THR A 55 -0.90 -3.80 -6.53
CA THR A 55 0.53 -3.87 -6.86
C THR A 55 0.76 -4.91 -7.93
N CYS A 56 1.77 -4.72 -8.76
CA CYS A 56 2.16 -5.69 -9.81
C CYS A 56 3.65 -5.61 -10.12
N ALA A 57 4.12 -6.48 -11.00
CA ALA A 57 5.45 -6.35 -11.63
C ALA A 57 5.31 -5.80 -13.05
N ILE A 58 6.21 -4.90 -13.43
CA ILE A 58 6.34 -4.36 -14.79
C ILE A 58 7.81 -4.45 -15.20
N GLY A 59 8.13 -5.44 -16.02
CA GLY A 59 9.52 -5.83 -16.25
C GLY A 59 10.18 -6.26 -14.94
N ASP A 60 11.34 -5.70 -14.63
CA ASP A 60 12.09 -5.96 -13.41
C ASP A 60 11.65 -5.05 -12.24
N ASN A 61 10.81 -4.05 -12.51
CA ASN A 61 10.33 -3.09 -11.52
C ASN A 61 9.03 -3.55 -10.86
N GLY A 62 8.74 -2.96 -9.71
CA GLY A 62 7.40 -2.91 -9.15
C GLY A 62 6.52 -1.96 -9.96
N GLY A 63 5.22 -2.09 -9.80
CA GLY A 63 4.24 -1.26 -10.46
C GLY A 63 2.89 -1.32 -9.78
N VAL A 64 1.95 -0.60 -10.35
CA VAL A 64 0.56 -0.56 -9.93
C VAL A 64 -0.36 -0.77 -11.14
N ALA A 65 -1.48 -1.43 -10.91
CA ALA A 65 -2.51 -1.68 -11.91
C ALA A 65 -3.87 -1.19 -11.41
N ALA A 66 -4.67 -0.64 -12.32
CA ALA A 66 -6.00 -0.13 -12.05
C ALA A 66 -7.07 -0.95 -12.78
N PHE A 67 -8.17 -1.21 -12.10
CA PHE A 67 -9.34 -1.93 -12.62
C PHE A 67 -10.62 -1.17 -12.28
N LYS A 68 -11.56 -1.12 -13.21
CA LYS A 68 -12.93 -0.72 -12.93
C LYS A 68 -13.69 -1.92 -12.37
N ILE A 69 -14.47 -1.71 -11.32
CA ILE A 69 -15.40 -2.68 -10.79
C ILE A 69 -16.74 -2.48 -11.52
N ASN A 70 -17.21 -3.51 -12.23
CA ASN A 70 -18.46 -3.49 -12.96
C ASN A 70 -19.65 -3.78 -12.01
N ASP A 71 -20.88 -3.57 -12.48
CA ASP A 71 -22.09 -3.76 -11.67
C ASP A 71 -22.27 -5.22 -11.19
N ASP A 72 -21.71 -6.19 -11.90
CA ASP A 72 -21.67 -7.60 -11.51
C ASP A 72 -20.43 -7.96 -10.67
N ASN A 73 -19.68 -6.99 -10.17
CA ASN A 73 -18.40 -7.12 -9.49
C ASN A 73 -17.27 -7.77 -10.32
N SER A 74 -17.42 -7.95 -11.63
CA SER A 74 -16.29 -8.30 -12.48
C SER A 74 -15.32 -7.13 -12.62
N LEU A 75 -14.06 -7.41 -12.94
CA LEU A 75 -13.03 -6.38 -13.10
C LEU A 75 -12.71 -6.16 -14.58
N THR A 76 -12.75 -4.90 -14.99
CA THR A 76 -12.22 -4.45 -16.28
C THR A 76 -10.88 -3.79 -16.07
N PHE A 77 -9.80 -4.34 -16.64
CA PHE A 77 -8.47 -3.73 -16.60
C PHE A 77 -8.49 -2.38 -17.32
N LEU A 78 -7.97 -1.34 -16.66
CA LEU A 78 -7.83 0.00 -17.23
C LEU A 78 -6.43 0.22 -17.78
N ASN A 79 -5.44 0.18 -16.89
CA ASN A 79 -4.04 0.33 -17.24
C ASN A 79 -3.14 -0.11 -16.07
N SER A 80 -1.83 -0.09 -16.33
CA SER A 80 -0.79 -0.26 -15.31
C SER A 80 0.36 0.70 -15.55
N MET A 81 1.13 1.00 -14.52
CA MET A 81 2.26 1.92 -14.59
C MET A 81 3.41 1.46 -13.68
N ASP A 82 4.63 1.55 -14.22
CA ASP A 82 5.89 1.29 -13.52
C ASP A 82 6.06 2.26 -12.34
N ALA A 83 6.36 1.73 -11.17
CA ALA A 83 6.57 2.52 -9.95
C ALA A 83 7.94 3.20 -9.86
N LYS A 84 8.85 2.90 -10.79
CA LYS A 84 10.26 3.34 -10.73
C LYS A 84 10.92 2.97 -9.40
N GLY A 85 10.48 1.84 -8.84
CA GLY A 85 10.98 1.22 -7.63
C GLY A 85 10.86 -0.29 -7.72
N LEU A 86 11.51 -1.02 -6.82
CA LEU A 86 11.59 -2.48 -6.85
C LEU A 86 10.66 -3.09 -5.79
N SER A 87 9.92 -4.14 -6.19
CA SER A 87 9.05 -4.92 -5.30
C SER A 87 7.97 -4.07 -4.62
N SER A 88 7.08 -3.47 -5.42
CA SER A 88 5.87 -2.83 -4.87
C SER A 88 5.06 -3.84 -4.08
N CYS A 89 4.89 -3.60 -2.76
CA CYS A 89 4.32 -4.57 -1.83
C CYS A 89 3.04 -4.10 -1.15
N PHE A 90 2.77 -2.80 -1.12
CA PHE A 90 1.59 -2.21 -0.51
C PHE A 90 1.14 -0.97 -1.28
N LEU A 91 -0.15 -0.64 -1.21
CA LEU A 91 -0.68 0.58 -1.83
C LEU A 91 -1.94 1.08 -1.10
N CYS A 92 -2.19 2.38 -1.20
CA CYS A 92 -3.43 3.02 -0.75
C CYS A 92 -3.75 4.23 -1.62
N THR A 93 -5.00 4.68 -1.59
CA THR A 93 -5.44 5.93 -2.21
C THR A 93 -5.57 7.04 -1.16
N ASP A 94 -5.49 8.29 -1.61
CA ASP A 94 -5.93 9.42 -0.80
C ASP A 94 -7.46 9.45 -0.68
N PRO A 95 -8.03 10.16 0.31
CA PRO A 95 -9.49 10.22 0.50
C PRO A 95 -10.26 10.85 -0.66
N SER A 96 -9.62 11.68 -1.49
CA SER A 96 -10.27 12.28 -2.66
C SER A 96 -10.29 11.35 -3.89
N GLY A 97 -9.50 10.27 -3.87
CA GLY A 97 -9.32 9.35 -5.01
C GLY A 97 -8.55 9.95 -6.18
N LYS A 98 -7.77 11.00 -5.95
CA LYS A 98 -6.94 11.64 -6.98
C LYS A 98 -5.51 11.12 -7.00
N PHE A 99 -5.06 10.51 -5.92
CA PHE A 99 -3.71 10.00 -5.78
C PHE A 99 -3.70 8.55 -5.31
N LEU A 100 -2.73 7.80 -5.82
CA LEU A 100 -2.41 6.43 -5.41
C LEU A 100 -0.96 6.41 -4.95
N PHE A 101 -0.70 5.81 -3.79
CA PHE A 101 0.63 5.69 -3.20
C PHE A 101 1.02 4.22 -3.12
N THR A 102 2.26 3.88 -3.46
CA THR A 102 2.79 2.53 -3.28
C THR A 102 4.12 2.51 -2.55
N ALA A 103 4.29 1.54 -1.66
CA ALA A 103 5.55 1.22 -1.02
C ALA A 103 6.33 0.23 -1.87
N ASN A 104 7.62 0.52 -2.13
CA ASN A 104 8.53 -0.30 -2.92
C ASN A 104 9.60 -0.87 -2.00
N TYR A 105 9.42 -2.12 -1.57
CA TYR A 105 10.19 -2.73 -0.51
C TYR A 105 11.71 -2.79 -0.80
N ARG A 106 12.09 -3.34 -1.95
CA ARG A 106 13.53 -3.57 -2.25
C ARG A 106 14.28 -2.29 -2.59
N SER A 107 13.61 -1.26 -3.07
CA SER A 107 14.25 0.05 -3.31
C SER A 107 14.15 0.99 -2.12
N GLY A 108 13.32 0.69 -1.11
CA GLY A 108 13.12 1.57 0.04
C GLY A 108 12.53 2.93 -0.36
N SER A 109 11.59 2.95 -1.30
CA SER A 109 11.01 4.17 -1.84
C SER A 109 9.49 4.14 -1.80
N VAL A 110 8.88 5.31 -1.88
CA VAL A 110 7.43 5.50 -2.06
C VAL A 110 7.19 6.19 -3.38
N THR A 111 6.24 5.68 -4.16
CA THR A 111 5.85 6.29 -5.43
C THR A 111 4.42 6.80 -5.35
N GLU A 112 4.21 8.02 -5.84
CA GLU A 112 2.91 8.66 -5.98
C GLU A 112 2.49 8.68 -7.45
N PHE A 113 1.21 8.40 -7.68
CA PHE A 113 0.58 8.50 -8.99
C PHE A 113 -0.66 9.39 -8.91
N ALA A 114 -0.84 10.25 -9.91
CA ALA A 114 -2.10 10.93 -10.15
C ALA A 114 -3.10 9.95 -10.79
N LEU A 115 -4.36 10.02 -10.33
CA LEU A 115 -5.48 9.26 -10.87
C LEU A 115 -6.44 10.18 -11.63
N GLU A 116 -7.03 9.67 -12.70
CA GLU A 116 -8.09 10.35 -13.46
C GLU A 116 -9.13 9.32 -13.90
N ASN A 117 -10.38 9.52 -13.50
CA ASN A 117 -11.48 8.58 -13.78
C ASN A 117 -11.15 7.12 -13.38
N GLY A 118 -10.41 6.95 -12.28
CA GLY A 118 -9.97 5.67 -11.75
C GLY A 118 -8.75 5.05 -12.44
N ALA A 119 -8.34 5.55 -13.60
CA ALA A 119 -7.11 5.12 -14.28
C ALA A 119 -5.88 5.84 -13.71
N ILE A 120 -4.71 5.20 -13.81
CA ILE A 120 -3.43 5.79 -13.43
C ILE A 120 -3.01 6.73 -14.55
N LYS A 121 -3.02 8.05 -14.27
CA LYS A 121 -2.73 9.09 -15.28
C LYS A 121 -1.25 9.31 -15.46
N ALA A 122 -0.52 9.44 -14.37
CA ALA A 122 0.91 9.76 -14.39
C ALA A 122 1.57 9.38 -13.07
N LEU A 123 2.84 9.00 -13.11
CA LEU A 123 3.73 9.05 -11.96
C LEU A 123 4.08 10.50 -11.68
N THR A 124 3.82 10.99 -10.49
CA THR A 124 4.05 12.39 -10.09
C THR A 124 5.30 12.56 -9.25
N GLN A 125 5.61 11.56 -8.41
CA GLN A 125 6.73 11.67 -7.49
C GLN A 125 7.27 10.29 -7.07
N VAL A 126 8.59 10.19 -6.86
CA VAL A 126 9.25 9.08 -6.17
C VAL A 126 10.05 9.67 -5.00
N ILE A 127 9.79 9.18 -3.80
CA ILE A 127 10.49 9.60 -2.59
C ILE A 127 11.38 8.45 -2.14
N GLN A 128 12.68 8.65 -2.18
CA GLN A 128 13.66 7.71 -1.68
C GLN A 128 13.85 7.93 -0.17
N HIS A 129 13.75 6.85 0.63
CA HIS A 129 14.21 6.87 2.01
C HIS A 129 15.70 6.64 2.08
N GLU A 130 16.32 7.09 3.16
CA GLU A 130 17.75 6.94 3.44
C GLU A 130 17.94 6.45 4.86
N GLY A 131 19.07 5.75 5.11
CA GLY A 131 19.43 5.18 6.40
C GLY A 131 19.54 3.67 6.38
N HIS A 132 19.77 3.07 7.52
CA HIS A 132 19.84 1.63 7.75
C HIS A 132 19.52 1.32 9.22
N GLY A 133 19.22 0.07 9.53
CA GLY A 133 19.07 -0.44 10.89
C GLY A 133 20.26 -1.33 11.30
N PRO A 134 20.20 -1.92 12.49
CA PRO A 134 21.30 -2.75 13.01
C PRO A 134 21.37 -4.16 12.43
N ASN A 135 20.33 -4.63 11.76
CA ASN A 135 20.31 -5.96 11.16
C ASN A 135 20.90 -5.92 9.74
N GLU A 136 22.17 -6.26 9.62
CA GLU A 136 22.93 -6.19 8.35
C GLU A 136 22.31 -6.98 7.18
N LYS A 137 21.44 -7.96 7.45
CA LYS A 137 20.80 -8.79 6.40
C LYS A 137 19.41 -8.32 6.00
N ARG A 138 18.76 -7.58 6.86
CA ARG A 138 17.34 -7.19 6.68
C ARG A 138 17.10 -5.68 6.77
N GLN A 139 18.15 -4.94 7.18
CA GLN A 139 18.12 -3.49 7.37
C GLN A 139 19.40 -2.84 6.82
N GLU A 140 20.00 -3.44 5.79
CA GLU A 140 21.17 -2.89 5.07
C GLU A 140 20.89 -1.56 4.37
N GLY A 141 19.61 -1.23 4.22
CA GLY A 141 19.09 -0.01 3.65
C GLY A 141 17.60 0.14 3.98
N PRO A 142 16.94 1.19 3.46
CA PRO A 142 15.50 1.37 3.64
C PRO A 142 14.70 0.25 2.95
N HIS A 143 13.61 -0.16 3.58
CA HIS A 143 12.64 -1.13 3.07
C HIS A 143 11.22 -0.67 3.39
N THR A 144 10.68 0.25 2.57
CA THR A 144 9.30 0.72 2.75
C THR A 144 8.33 -0.44 2.54
N HIS A 145 7.55 -0.77 3.55
CA HIS A 145 6.68 -1.95 3.51
C HIS A 145 5.19 -1.62 3.47
N PHE A 146 4.81 -0.44 3.91
CA PHE A 146 3.41 -0.09 4.09
C PHE A 146 3.18 1.40 3.86
N THR A 147 2.01 1.73 3.27
CA THR A 147 1.53 3.10 3.11
C THR A 147 0.06 3.18 3.50
N GLN A 148 -0.32 4.16 4.30
CA GLN A 148 -1.72 4.41 4.64
C GLN A 148 -1.97 5.89 4.90
N MET A 149 -3.08 6.41 4.37
CA MET A 149 -3.55 7.72 4.81
C MET A 149 -3.97 7.65 6.27
N ALA A 150 -3.50 8.61 7.05
CA ALA A 150 -3.95 8.79 8.42
C ALA A 150 -5.46 9.12 8.46
N PRO A 151 -6.16 8.79 9.55
CA PRO A 151 -7.62 9.00 9.65
C PRO A 151 -8.07 10.45 9.49
N ASP A 152 -7.18 11.42 9.75
CA ASP A 152 -7.44 12.85 9.54
C ASP A 152 -7.38 13.27 8.07
N GLY A 153 -6.94 12.38 7.17
CA GLY A 153 -6.79 12.63 5.75
C GLY A 153 -5.68 13.60 5.36
N LYS A 154 -4.83 14.01 6.31
CA LYS A 154 -3.80 15.03 6.09
C LYS A 154 -2.41 14.47 5.85
N TYR A 155 -2.14 13.24 6.32
CA TYR A 155 -0.82 12.64 6.27
C TYR A 155 -0.85 11.25 5.64
N LEU A 156 0.14 10.97 4.82
CA LEU A 156 0.48 9.62 4.38
C LEU A 156 1.50 9.04 5.36
N CYS A 157 1.13 8.01 6.11
CA CYS A 157 2.03 7.25 6.96
C CYS A 157 2.73 6.16 6.14
N VAL A 158 4.05 6.19 6.12
CA VAL A 158 4.91 5.21 5.45
C VAL A 158 5.72 4.48 6.49
N VAL A 159 5.55 3.17 6.56
CA VAL A 159 6.31 2.32 7.48
C VAL A 159 7.52 1.75 6.74
N ASP A 160 8.70 1.92 7.33
CA ASP A 160 9.95 1.46 6.75
C ASP A 160 10.65 0.49 7.71
N LEU A 161 10.70 -0.76 7.29
CA LEU A 161 11.31 -1.86 8.04
C LEU A 161 12.83 -1.70 8.16
N GLY A 162 13.46 -1.18 7.11
CA GLY A 162 14.91 -1.14 7.01
C GLY A 162 15.57 -0.08 7.88
N ILE A 163 14.82 0.94 8.29
CA ILE A 163 15.35 2.07 9.09
C ILE A 163 14.64 2.24 10.44
N ASP A 164 13.85 1.25 10.87
CA ASP A 164 13.09 1.28 12.13
C ASP A 164 12.21 2.54 12.27
N ALA A 165 11.50 2.95 11.23
CA ALA A 165 10.79 4.22 11.23
C ALA A 165 9.38 4.17 10.64
N VAL A 166 8.54 5.10 11.11
CA VAL A 166 7.31 5.52 10.43
C VAL A 166 7.46 6.99 10.04
N LYS A 167 7.39 7.29 8.74
CA LYS A 167 7.41 8.67 8.23
C LYS A 167 6.01 9.11 7.83
N CYS A 168 5.58 10.27 8.33
CA CYS A 168 4.30 10.87 7.99
C CYS A 168 4.52 12.09 7.10
N TYR A 169 4.13 11.95 5.85
CA TYR A 169 4.22 12.99 4.83
C TYR A 169 2.92 13.79 4.78
N PRO A 170 2.94 15.12 4.90
CA PRO A 170 1.76 15.92 4.61
C PRO A 170 1.29 15.66 3.18
N VAL A 171 -0.04 15.58 2.98
CA VAL A 171 -0.66 15.40 1.66
C VAL A 171 -1.58 16.57 1.37
N ASP A 172 -1.31 17.28 0.27
CA ASP A 172 -2.19 18.31 -0.26
C ASP A 172 -3.20 17.66 -1.22
N PRO A 173 -4.51 17.88 -1.07
CA PRO A 173 -5.53 17.19 -1.88
C PRO A 173 -5.52 17.58 -3.37
N THR A 174 -4.69 18.57 -3.77
CA THR A 174 -4.56 19.01 -5.16
C THR A 174 -3.20 18.75 -5.76
N ARG A 175 -2.15 18.60 -4.93
CA ARG A 175 -0.76 18.46 -5.35
C ARG A 175 -0.10 17.16 -4.96
N GLY A 176 -0.76 16.35 -4.08
CA GLY A 176 -0.20 15.10 -3.56
C GLY A 176 0.74 15.29 -2.37
N ILE A 177 1.74 14.43 -2.25
CA ILE A 177 2.69 14.47 -1.14
C ILE A 177 3.49 15.77 -1.14
N VAL A 178 3.56 16.40 0.04
CA VAL A 178 4.44 17.54 0.31
C VAL A 178 5.69 17.04 1.02
N SER A 179 6.85 17.18 0.37
CA SER A 179 8.13 16.70 0.89
C SER A 179 8.67 17.52 2.07
N SER A 180 8.14 18.71 2.32
CA SER A 180 8.45 19.51 3.51
C SER A 180 7.49 19.21 4.67
N GLY A 181 7.99 19.30 5.90
CA GLY A 181 7.17 19.08 7.10
C GLY A 181 6.90 17.61 7.42
N VAL A 182 7.72 16.71 6.91
CA VAL A 182 7.68 15.27 7.25
C VAL A 182 7.95 15.08 8.73
N LYS A 183 7.10 14.28 9.37
CA LYS A 183 7.25 13.88 10.78
C LYS A 183 7.70 12.44 10.83
N THR A 184 8.68 12.14 11.68
CA THR A 184 9.27 10.80 11.77
C THR A 184 9.12 10.27 13.19
N PHE A 185 8.63 9.04 13.30
CA PHE A 185 8.60 8.25 14.52
C PHE A 185 9.66 7.15 14.43
N THR A 186 10.53 7.06 15.42
CA THR A 186 11.61 6.07 15.53
C THR A 186 11.72 5.47 16.94
N ASP A 187 10.70 5.68 17.78
CA ASP A 187 10.69 5.20 19.18
C ASP A 187 10.24 3.74 19.23
N VAL A 188 10.97 2.90 18.52
CA VAL A 188 10.92 1.44 18.60
C VAL A 188 12.31 0.92 18.93
N PRO A 189 12.46 -0.23 19.63
CA PRO A 189 13.77 -0.82 19.83
C PRO A 189 14.51 -1.04 18.50
N ALA A 190 15.79 -0.73 18.46
CA ALA A 190 16.61 -0.90 17.27
C ALA A 190 16.57 -2.37 16.79
N GLY A 191 16.38 -2.58 15.50
CA GLY A 191 16.19 -3.91 14.90
C GLY A 191 14.77 -4.43 14.98
N SER A 192 13.79 -3.61 15.36
CA SER A 192 12.37 -4.00 15.43
C SER A 192 11.78 -4.34 14.08
N GLY A 193 12.19 -3.66 13.00
CA GLY A 193 11.68 -3.86 11.66
C GLY A 193 10.17 -3.64 11.57
N PRO A 194 9.68 -2.39 11.72
CA PRO A 194 8.25 -2.08 11.60
C PRO A 194 7.75 -2.42 10.20
N ARG A 195 6.56 -3.02 10.13
CA ARG A 195 6.04 -3.59 8.88
C ARG A 195 4.68 -3.04 8.48
N HIS A 196 3.68 -3.15 9.34
CA HIS A 196 2.30 -2.71 9.09
C HIS A 196 1.80 -1.84 10.23
N LEU A 197 0.94 -0.88 9.89
CA LEU A 197 0.32 0.03 10.85
C LEU A 197 -1.18 0.05 10.60
N ILE A 198 -1.97 0.02 11.67
CA ILE A 198 -3.42 0.24 11.60
C ILE A 198 -3.86 1.23 12.66
N PHE A 199 -4.92 1.97 12.38
CA PHE A 199 -5.55 2.85 13.35
C PHE A 199 -6.78 2.19 13.97
N ASP A 200 -7.08 2.51 15.22
CA ASP A 200 -8.35 2.18 15.83
C ASP A 200 -9.49 3.00 15.20
N ARG A 201 -10.73 2.68 15.55
CA ARG A 201 -11.90 3.38 15.00
C ARG A 201 -11.96 4.87 15.34
N SER A 202 -11.33 5.29 16.44
CA SER A 202 -11.29 6.71 16.82
C SER A 202 -10.28 7.50 16.00
N GLY A 203 -9.34 6.84 15.35
CA GLY A 203 -8.20 7.45 14.66
C GLY A 203 -7.16 8.05 15.59
N LYS A 204 -7.26 7.83 16.91
CA LYS A 204 -6.36 8.40 17.93
C LYS A 204 -5.31 7.42 18.42
N ILE A 205 -5.51 6.13 18.20
CA ILE A 205 -4.58 5.08 18.57
C ILE A 205 -4.16 4.35 17.29
N ALA A 206 -2.87 4.11 17.16
CA ALA A 206 -2.29 3.29 16.12
C ALA A 206 -1.61 2.06 16.72
N TYR A 207 -1.61 0.97 15.97
CA TYR A 207 -0.90 -0.26 16.30
C TYR A 207 0.11 -0.55 15.19
N LEU A 208 1.38 -0.64 15.57
CA LEU A 208 2.50 -0.91 14.67
C LEU A 208 3.01 -2.32 14.90
N ALA A 209 2.94 -3.16 13.88
CA ALA A 209 3.49 -4.51 13.90
C ALA A 209 4.95 -4.48 13.45
N ASN A 210 5.84 -5.00 14.30
CA ASN A 210 7.26 -5.11 14.06
C ASN A 210 7.62 -6.53 13.65
N GLU A 211 8.06 -6.72 12.40
CA GLU A 211 8.34 -8.04 11.83
C GLU A 211 9.55 -8.71 12.49
N LEU A 212 10.66 -7.97 12.60
CA LEU A 212 11.91 -8.53 13.10
C LEU A 212 11.91 -8.68 14.63
N GLY A 213 11.23 -7.75 15.31
CA GLY A 213 11.10 -7.77 16.78
C GLY A 213 9.99 -8.68 17.29
N ASN A 214 9.11 -9.22 16.42
CA ASN A 214 7.94 -10.03 16.78
C ASN A 214 7.05 -9.37 17.86
N THR A 215 6.84 -8.03 17.74
CA THR A 215 6.10 -7.23 18.71
C THR A 215 5.02 -6.40 18.02
N VAL A 216 4.07 -5.91 18.81
CA VAL A 216 3.12 -4.87 18.43
C VAL A 216 3.25 -3.73 19.41
N VAL A 217 3.41 -2.50 18.88
CA VAL A 217 3.46 -1.27 19.67
C VAL A 217 2.16 -0.50 19.49
N SER A 218 1.55 -0.07 20.59
CA SER A 218 0.42 0.86 20.56
C SER A 218 0.91 2.29 20.80
N MET A 219 0.41 3.22 19.98
CA MET A 219 0.85 4.62 19.98
C MET A 219 -0.36 5.54 19.93
N ARG A 220 -0.27 6.69 20.58
CA ARG A 220 -1.21 7.79 20.34
C ARG A 220 -0.84 8.49 19.05
N TYR A 221 -1.87 8.91 18.30
CA TYR A 221 -1.71 9.65 17.04
C TYR A 221 -2.43 10.99 17.10
N ALA A 222 -1.78 12.04 16.64
CA ALA A 222 -2.38 13.35 16.39
C ALA A 222 -1.56 14.11 15.33
N ASP A 223 -2.22 14.60 14.27
CA ASP A 223 -1.64 15.48 13.24
C ASP A 223 -0.27 15.00 12.71
N GLY A 224 -0.14 13.73 12.36
CA GLY A 224 1.06 13.12 11.80
C GLY A 224 2.14 12.77 12.85
N VAL A 225 1.86 12.90 14.14
CA VAL A 225 2.79 12.57 15.24
C VAL A 225 2.28 11.33 15.97
N PHE A 226 3.18 10.40 16.22
CA PHE A 226 2.97 9.25 17.09
C PHE A 226 3.65 9.44 18.42
#